data_11787a8279dd7197af848c833ee775bc
#
_entry.id   11787a8279dd7197af848c833ee775bc
#
_cell.length_a   1.000
_cell.length_b   1.000
_cell.length_c   1.000
_cell.angle_alpha   90.00
_cell.angle_beta   90.00
_cell.angle_gamma   90.00
#
_symmetry.space_group_name_H-M   'P 1'
#
loop_
_entity.id
_entity.type
_entity.pdbx_description
1 polymer ?
#
loop_
_entity_poly.entity_id
_entity_poly.type
_entity_poly.pdbx_seq_one_letter_code
_entity_poly.pdbx_strand_id
1 'polypeptide(L)'
;PILVCPGYLGTRAQFVEWFDCAHISRSPARFDFDKLKWLNNHYLKASDDARLAALVAPRLARHGVKAGEGASAAIDLARVCALLKDRAQTLEEIADLAMMFYGEPHPHADDLAAHVRPESRPALRAFADACRGIDWTREAIAAEIRRTVAEHKLKMPQFGIPARVLVFGRTQTPALEAVLALMPRETVIHRLAAGLAHAL
;
A
#
# COMPACT_ATOMS: atom_id res chain seq x y z
N PRO A 1 -12.49 22.34 5.98
CA PRO A 1 -12.55 23.03 4.69
C PRO A 1 -13.73 22.54 3.87
N ILE A 2 -14.26 23.40 3.05
CA ILE A 2 -15.41 23.16 2.18
C ILE A 2 -14.95 23.46 0.75
N LEU A 3 -15.31 22.62 -0.21
CA LEU A 3 -15.06 22.92 -1.61
C LEU A 3 -16.06 23.95 -2.11
N VAL A 4 -15.57 25.13 -2.45
CA VAL A 4 -16.44 26.25 -2.87
C VAL A 4 -16.54 26.34 -4.39
N CYS A 5 -15.41 26.15 -5.10
CA CYS A 5 -15.33 26.24 -6.57
C CYS A 5 -14.39 25.15 -7.13
N PRO A 6 -14.45 24.86 -8.45
CA PRO A 6 -13.48 23.95 -9.05
C PRO A 6 -12.04 24.39 -8.76
N GLY A 7 -11.29 23.55 -8.02
CA GLY A 7 -9.89 23.82 -7.69
C GLY A 7 -9.62 24.67 -6.45
N TYR A 8 -10.64 25.19 -5.76
CA TYR A 8 -10.47 25.96 -4.53
C TYR A 8 -11.00 25.22 -3.31
N LEU A 9 -10.17 25.18 -2.26
CA LEU A 9 -10.54 24.69 -0.95
C LEU A 9 -10.66 25.90 0.00
N GLY A 10 -11.81 26.04 0.62
CA GLY A 10 -12.07 27.09 1.60
C GLY A 10 -12.43 26.54 2.97
N THR A 11 -12.23 27.32 4.00
CA THR A 11 -12.78 27.06 5.34
C THR A 11 -14.26 27.39 5.39
N ARG A 12 -14.97 26.89 6.42
CA ARG A 12 -16.36 27.26 6.64
C ARG A 12 -16.53 28.77 6.79
N ALA A 13 -15.59 29.45 7.47
CA ALA A 13 -15.62 30.89 7.63
C ALA A 13 -15.53 31.63 6.30
N GLN A 14 -14.58 31.24 5.45
CA GLN A 14 -14.43 31.78 4.10
C GLN A 14 -15.68 31.50 3.24
N PHE A 15 -16.27 30.31 3.36
CA PHE A 15 -17.50 30.00 2.62
C PHE A 15 -18.66 30.92 3.04
N VAL A 16 -18.83 31.17 4.35
CA VAL A 16 -19.85 32.08 4.87
C VAL A 16 -19.64 33.51 4.37
N GLU A 17 -18.38 33.95 4.32
CA GLU A 17 -18.00 35.27 3.81
C GLU A 17 -18.27 35.42 2.30
N TRP A 18 -17.99 34.37 1.51
CA TRP A 18 -18.12 34.40 0.05
C TRP A 18 -19.52 34.04 -0.46
N PHE A 19 -20.34 33.40 0.39
CA PHE A 19 -21.65 32.94 -0.02
C PHE A 19 -22.65 34.09 -0.14
N ASP A 20 -23.20 34.26 -1.35
CA ASP A 20 -24.25 35.21 -1.65
C ASP A 20 -25.43 34.49 -2.31
N CYS A 21 -26.61 34.63 -1.69
CA CYS A 21 -27.86 34.04 -2.20
C CYS A 21 -28.27 34.60 -3.57
N ALA A 22 -27.79 35.80 -3.96
CA ALA A 22 -28.08 36.39 -5.26
C ALA A 22 -27.47 35.61 -6.44
N HIS A 23 -26.39 34.86 -6.17
CA HIS A 23 -25.66 34.09 -7.18
C HIS A 23 -26.07 32.62 -7.25
N ILE A 24 -27.15 32.21 -6.57
CA ILE A 24 -27.66 30.82 -6.66
C ILE A 24 -28.22 30.55 -8.02
N SER A 25 -27.63 29.60 -8.75
CA SER A 25 -28.16 29.14 -10.03
C SER A 25 -29.54 28.45 -9.84
N ARG A 26 -30.49 28.76 -10.74
CA ARG A 26 -31.80 28.06 -10.82
C ARG A 26 -31.72 26.72 -11.55
N SER A 27 -30.56 26.41 -12.16
CA SER A 27 -30.34 25.15 -12.87
C SER A 27 -30.11 24.00 -11.87
N PRO A 28 -30.57 22.77 -12.19
CA PRO A 28 -30.28 21.60 -11.37
C PRO A 28 -28.81 21.40 -11.22
N ALA A 29 -28.33 21.24 -9.98
CA ALA A 29 -26.94 20.90 -9.72
C ALA A 29 -26.73 19.41 -9.97
N ARG A 30 -25.67 19.07 -10.73
CA ARG A 30 -25.21 17.69 -10.89
C ARG A 30 -24.15 17.39 -9.83
N PHE A 31 -24.37 16.32 -9.06
CA PHE A 31 -23.37 15.85 -8.12
C PHE A 31 -22.22 15.19 -8.88
N ASP A 32 -20.97 15.62 -8.60
CA ASP A 32 -19.76 15.12 -9.22
C ASP A 32 -19.00 14.23 -8.24
N PHE A 33 -19.09 12.91 -8.44
CA PHE A 33 -18.41 11.92 -7.61
C PHE A 33 -16.89 11.96 -7.75
N ASP A 34 -16.36 12.31 -8.92
CA ASP A 34 -14.91 12.36 -9.13
C ASP A 34 -14.31 13.53 -8.36
N LYS A 35 -15.02 14.65 -8.33
CA LYS A 35 -14.68 15.81 -7.51
C LYS A 35 -14.73 15.49 -6.02
N LEU A 36 -15.75 14.73 -5.58
CA LEU A 36 -15.82 14.27 -4.19
C LEU A 36 -14.65 13.37 -3.82
N LYS A 37 -14.29 12.41 -4.67
CA LYS A 37 -13.12 11.53 -4.47
C LYS A 37 -11.82 12.31 -4.42
N TRP A 38 -11.65 13.28 -5.32
CA TRP A 38 -10.50 14.17 -5.30
C TRP A 38 -10.40 14.95 -3.98
N LEU A 39 -11.51 15.52 -3.52
CA LEU A 39 -11.58 16.23 -2.25
C LEU A 39 -11.24 15.30 -1.07
N ASN A 40 -11.81 14.10 -1.06
CA ASN A 40 -11.55 13.11 -0.02
C ASN A 40 -10.07 12.70 0.01
N ASN A 41 -9.46 12.46 -1.16
CA ASN A 41 -8.02 12.18 -1.25
C ASN A 41 -7.16 13.32 -0.67
N HIS A 42 -7.54 14.58 -0.94
CA HIS A 42 -6.85 15.73 -0.35
C HIS A 42 -6.87 15.67 1.19
N TYR A 43 -8.03 15.34 1.80
CA TYR A 43 -8.14 15.22 3.25
C TYR A 43 -7.44 13.98 3.80
N LEU A 44 -7.46 12.86 3.11
CA LEU A 44 -6.70 11.67 3.49
C LEU A 44 -5.21 11.98 3.59
N LYS A 45 -4.65 12.67 2.59
CA LYS A 45 -3.24 13.07 2.58
C LYS A 45 -2.86 14.02 3.74
N ALA A 46 -3.74 14.95 4.05
CA ALA A 46 -3.55 15.92 5.12
C ALA A 46 -3.85 15.37 6.53
N SER A 47 -4.47 14.19 6.61
CA SER A 47 -4.87 13.60 7.90
C SER A 47 -3.68 13.00 8.65
N ASP A 48 -3.75 13.06 9.96
CA ASP A 48 -2.85 12.35 10.86
C ASP A 48 -2.96 10.83 10.68
N ASP A 49 -1.82 10.14 10.69
CA ASP A 49 -1.74 8.72 10.36
C ASP A 49 -2.38 7.83 11.43
N ALA A 50 -2.28 8.21 12.71
CA ALA A 50 -2.92 7.49 13.81
C ALA A 50 -4.46 7.63 13.73
N ARG A 51 -4.94 8.82 13.36
CA ARG A 51 -6.37 9.03 13.09
C ARG A 51 -6.85 8.19 11.92
N LEU A 52 -6.08 8.10 10.83
CA LEU A 52 -6.41 7.23 9.69
C LEU A 52 -6.46 5.77 10.12
N ALA A 53 -5.48 5.32 10.90
CA ALA A 53 -5.45 3.95 11.43
C ALA A 53 -6.71 3.64 12.24
N ALA A 54 -7.15 4.53 13.13
CA ALA A 54 -8.36 4.37 13.92
C ALA A 54 -9.63 4.27 13.05
N LEU A 55 -9.68 4.98 11.91
CA LEU A 55 -10.79 4.93 10.95
C LEU A 55 -10.73 3.71 10.04
N VAL A 56 -9.54 3.19 9.72
CA VAL A 56 -9.34 2.03 8.84
C VAL A 56 -9.49 0.71 9.60
N ALA A 57 -9.10 0.63 10.87
CA ALA A 57 -9.16 -0.59 11.68
C ALA A 57 -10.56 -1.27 11.70
N PRO A 58 -11.69 -0.56 11.88
CA PRO A 58 -13.01 -1.19 11.80
C PRO A 58 -13.35 -1.75 10.42
N ARG A 59 -12.74 -1.21 9.35
CA ARG A 59 -12.90 -1.69 7.98
C ARG A 59 -12.14 -2.99 7.77
N LEU A 60 -10.91 -3.07 8.24
CA LEU A 60 -10.12 -4.31 8.26
C LEU A 60 -10.83 -5.41 9.06
N ALA A 61 -11.45 -5.06 10.19
CA ALA A 61 -12.20 -6.01 11.00
C ALA A 61 -13.38 -6.66 10.23
N ARG A 62 -14.02 -5.95 9.30
CA ARG A 62 -15.06 -6.51 8.42
C ARG A 62 -14.52 -7.58 7.46
N HIS A 63 -13.23 -7.51 7.13
CA HIS A 63 -12.51 -8.53 6.35
C HIS A 63 -11.87 -9.61 7.24
N GLY A 64 -12.25 -9.69 8.53
CA GLY A 64 -11.74 -10.68 9.45
C GLY A 64 -10.33 -10.38 10.02
N VAL A 65 -9.79 -9.20 9.75
CA VAL A 65 -8.45 -8.79 10.22
C VAL A 65 -8.58 -7.87 11.43
N LYS A 66 -7.98 -8.28 12.54
CA LYS A 66 -7.83 -7.45 13.74
C LYS A 66 -6.40 -6.90 13.77
N ALA A 67 -6.23 -5.65 13.34
CA ALA A 67 -4.95 -4.97 13.40
C ALA A 67 -4.47 -4.85 14.85
N GLY A 68 -3.20 -5.19 15.10
CA GLY A 68 -2.60 -5.15 16.44
C GLY A 68 -2.85 -6.40 17.29
N GLU A 69 -3.53 -7.43 16.80
CA GLU A 69 -3.75 -8.68 17.51
C GLU A 69 -3.06 -9.86 16.79
N GLY A 70 -2.61 -10.86 17.58
CA GLY A 70 -2.03 -12.10 17.05
C GLY A 70 -0.87 -11.88 16.08
N ALA A 71 -0.89 -12.52 14.93
CA ALA A 71 0.13 -12.39 13.89
C ALA A 71 0.23 -10.95 13.31
N SER A 72 -0.82 -10.15 13.46
CA SER A 72 -0.89 -8.77 13.00
C SER A 72 -0.31 -7.76 14.01
N ALA A 73 0.05 -8.19 15.22
CA ALA A 73 0.51 -7.31 16.29
C ALA A 73 1.79 -6.53 15.95
N ALA A 74 2.64 -7.10 15.10
CA ALA A 74 3.90 -6.48 14.68
C ALA A 74 3.75 -5.48 13.53
N ILE A 75 2.53 -5.34 12.96
CA ILE A 75 2.27 -4.45 11.83
C ILE A 75 1.62 -3.17 12.34
N ASP A 76 2.35 -2.06 12.23
CA ASP A 76 1.87 -0.74 12.62
C ASP A 76 0.93 -0.17 11.53
N LEU A 77 -0.38 -0.19 11.82
CA LEU A 77 -1.41 0.29 10.90
C LEU A 77 -1.26 1.79 10.57
N ALA A 78 -0.74 2.61 11.49
CA ALA A 78 -0.53 4.03 11.21
C ALA A 78 0.55 4.20 10.12
N ARG A 79 1.65 3.47 10.21
CA ARG A 79 2.69 3.46 9.17
C ARG A 79 2.19 2.88 7.84
N VAL A 80 1.33 1.88 7.89
CA VAL A 80 0.66 1.34 6.68
C VAL A 80 -0.22 2.41 6.05
N CYS A 81 -1.04 3.12 6.82
CA CYS A 81 -1.87 4.23 6.34
C CYS A 81 -1.01 5.37 5.75
N ALA A 82 0.09 5.74 6.40
CA ALA A 82 1.05 6.73 5.89
C ALA A 82 1.58 6.37 4.50
N LEU A 83 1.89 5.09 4.27
CA LEU A 83 2.37 4.61 2.98
C LEU A 83 1.28 4.58 1.89
N LEU A 84 0.03 4.32 2.26
CA LEU A 84 -1.07 4.06 1.32
C LEU A 84 -1.92 5.29 1.01
N LYS A 85 -2.00 6.30 1.88
CA LYS A 85 -2.91 7.45 1.75
C LYS A 85 -2.73 8.24 0.46
N ASP A 86 -1.52 8.25 -0.12
CA ASP A 86 -1.26 8.93 -1.40
C ASP A 86 -1.84 8.19 -2.61
N ARG A 87 -2.17 6.91 -2.46
CA ARG A 87 -2.64 6.01 -3.51
C ARG A 87 -4.12 5.68 -3.43
N ALA A 88 -4.79 6.14 -2.39
CA ALA A 88 -6.20 5.87 -2.12
C ALA A 88 -7.03 7.15 -2.17
N GLN A 89 -8.26 7.04 -2.60
CA GLN A 89 -9.23 8.12 -2.62
C GLN A 89 -10.26 8.01 -1.49
N THR A 90 -10.34 6.82 -0.87
CA THR A 90 -11.28 6.53 0.21
C THR A 90 -10.62 5.72 1.33
N LEU A 91 -11.24 5.72 2.52
CA LEU A 91 -10.80 4.87 3.63
C LEU A 91 -11.00 3.37 3.31
N GLU A 92 -12.00 3.03 2.51
CA GLU A 92 -12.24 1.68 2.04
C GLU A 92 -11.09 1.20 1.14
N GLU A 93 -10.65 2.03 0.20
CA GLU A 93 -9.48 1.73 -0.64
C GLU A 93 -8.19 1.57 0.17
N ILE A 94 -8.01 2.36 1.25
CA ILE A 94 -6.86 2.14 2.16
C ILE A 94 -6.97 0.77 2.83
N ALA A 95 -8.16 0.38 3.31
CA ALA A 95 -8.37 -0.91 3.94
C ALA A 95 -8.10 -2.07 2.97
N ASP A 96 -8.63 -2.00 1.74
CA ASP A 96 -8.41 -3.02 0.69
C ASP A 96 -6.93 -3.15 0.33
N LEU A 97 -6.22 -2.03 0.19
CA LEU A 97 -4.78 -2.04 -0.07
C LEU A 97 -4.00 -2.59 1.14
N ALA A 98 -4.43 -2.27 2.36
CA ALA A 98 -3.77 -2.72 3.58
C ALA A 98 -3.89 -4.23 3.80
N MET A 99 -4.91 -4.90 3.23
CA MET A 99 -5.08 -6.36 3.34
C MET A 99 -3.84 -7.15 2.91
N MET A 100 -3.02 -6.64 1.99
CA MET A 100 -1.79 -7.31 1.56
C MET A 100 -0.76 -7.52 2.68
N PHE A 101 -0.84 -6.75 3.77
CA PHE A 101 0.06 -6.89 4.92
C PHE A 101 -0.42 -7.98 5.89
N TYR A 102 -1.72 -8.22 5.97
CA TYR A 102 -2.35 -9.02 7.02
C TYR A 102 -2.76 -10.43 6.59
N GLY A 103 -3.19 -10.60 5.35
CA GLY A 103 -3.60 -11.90 4.81
C GLY A 103 -2.43 -12.72 4.25
N GLU A 104 -2.63 -14.02 4.05
CA GLU A 104 -1.72 -14.82 3.24
C GLU A 104 -1.76 -14.36 1.77
N PRO A 105 -0.63 -14.38 1.07
CA PRO A 105 -0.62 -14.01 -0.34
C PRO A 105 -1.34 -15.08 -1.17
N HIS A 106 -2.28 -14.65 -2.01
CA HIS A 106 -2.98 -15.50 -2.98
C HIS A 106 -2.68 -15.02 -4.40
N PRO A 107 -1.46 -15.30 -4.92
CA PRO A 107 -1.10 -14.89 -6.27
C PRO A 107 -1.93 -15.66 -7.30
N HIS A 108 -2.33 -14.97 -8.38
CA HIS A 108 -2.93 -15.64 -9.52
C HIS A 108 -1.91 -16.56 -10.20
N ALA A 109 -2.37 -17.72 -10.70
CA ALA A 109 -1.50 -18.67 -11.39
C ALA A 109 -0.80 -18.05 -12.60
N ASP A 110 -1.49 -17.18 -13.34
CA ASP A 110 -0.94 -16.45 -14.48
C ASP A 110 0.18 -15.50 -14.06
N ASP A 111 0.07 -14.82 -12.93
CA ASP A 111 1.12 -13.93 -12.40
C ASP A 111 2.36 -14.73 -11.97
N LEU A 112 2.16 -15.89 -11.35
CA LEU A 112 3.25 -16.79 -11.00
C LEU A 112 3.98 -17.27 -12.27
N ALA A 113 3.25 -17.78 -13.26
CA ALA A 113 3.80 -18.27 -14.52
C ALA A 113 4.51 -17.17 -15.32
N ALA A 114 3.94 -15.96 -15.36
CA ALA A 114 4.50 -14.85 -16.12
C ALA A 114 5.75 -14.25 -15.49
N HIS A 115 5.81 -14.18 -14.14
CA HIS A 115 6.80 -13.36 -13.45
C HIS A 115 7.80 -14.17 -12.61
N VAL A 116 7.43 -15.31 -12.01
CA VAL A 116 8.35 -16.13 -11.18
C VAL A 116 9.13 -17.11 -12.06
N ARG A 117 9.94 -16.56 -12.93
CA ARG A 117 10.71 -17.33 -13.93
C ARG A 117 11.94 -18.00 -13.31
N PRO A 118 12.45 -19.11 -13.92
CA PRO A 118 13.63 -19.81 -13.44
C PRO A 118 14.84 -18.89 -13.19
N GLU A 119 15.03 -17.85 -14.02
CA GLU A 119 16.16 -16.93 -13.92
C GLU A 119 16.11 -16.05 -12.68
N SER A 120 14.91 -15.71 -12.18
CA SER A 120 14.74 -14.85 -10.99
C SER A 120 14.80 -15.63 -9.67
N ARG A 121 14.57 -16.94 -9.69
CA ARG A 121 14.47 -17.77 -8.47
C ARG A 121 15.75 -17.78 -7.63
N PRO A 122 16.97 -17.93 -8.22
CA PRO A 122 18.22 -17.89 -7.43
C PRO A 122 18.40 -16.55 -6.69
N ALA A 123 18.08 -15.43 -7.36
CA ALA A 123 18.16 -14.10 -6.75
C ALA A 123 17.17 -13.93 -5.60
N LEU A 124 15.93 -14.43 -5.76
CA LEU A 124 14.91 -14.36 -4.70
C LEU A 124 15.29 -15.23 -3.48
N ARG A 125 15.92 -16.38 -3.68
CA ARG A 125 16.47 -17.21 -2.59
C ARG A 125 17.62 -16.51 -1.90
N ALA A 126 18.58 -15.99 -2.65
CA ALA A 126 19.72 -15.26 -2.10
C ALA A 126 19.26 -14.04 -1.28
N PHE A 127 18.28 -13.30 -1.76
CA PHE A 127 17.68 -12.19 -1.03
C PHE A 127 17.00 -12.65 0.26
N ALA A 128 16.19 -13.72 0.22
CA ALA A 128 15.55 -14.26 1.41
C ALA A 128 16.56 -14.69 2.49
N ASP A 129 17.68 -15.29 2.07
CA ASP A 129 18.76 -15.69 2.98
C ASP A 129 19.50 -14.47 3.56
N ALA A 130 19.79 -13.47 2.72
CA ALA A 130 20.44 -12.24 3.15
C ALA A 130 19.58 -11.42 4.14
N CYS A 131 18.27 -11.45 3.98
CA CYS A 131 17.32 -10.79 4.89
C CYS A 131 17.48 -11.23 6.35
N ARG A 132 18.06 -12.38 6.63
CA ARG A 132 18.32 -12.86 8.00
C ARG A 132 19.40 -12.06 8.73
N GLY A 133 20.35 -11.49 7.99
CA GLY A 133 21.55 -10.84 8.54
C GLY A 133 21.57 -9.31 8.40
N ILE A 134 20.67 -8.69 7.66
CA ILE A 134 20.62 -7.23 7.48
C ILE A 134 19.77 -6.56 8.55
N ASP A 135 20.00 -5.27 8.79
CA ASP A 135 19.08 -4.45 9.55
C ASP A 135 17.73 -4.36 8.82
N TRP A 136 16.62 -4.47 9.58
CA TRP A 136 15.29 -4.47 8.97
C TRP A 136 14.76 -3.05 8.82
N THR A 137 15.49 -2.26 8.02
CA THR A 137 15.15 -0.87 7.67
C THR A 137 14.92 -0.75 6.18
N ARG A 138 14.17 0.27 5.77
CA ARG A 138 13.90 0.55 4.36
C ARG A 138 15.20 0.69 3.56
N GLU A 139 16.18 1.39 4.12
CA GLU A 139 17.48 1.69 3.49
C GLU A 139 18.32 0.43 3.29
N ALA A 140 18.40 -0.42 4.32
CA ALA A 140 19.16 -1.67 4.26
C ALA A 140 18.51 -2.66 3.30
N ILE A 141 17.17 -2.79 3.32
CA ILE A 141 16.42 -3.61 2.37
C ILE A 141 16.62 -3.11 0.94
N ALA A 142 16.57 -1.80 0.70
CA ALA A 142 16.82 -1.22 -0.61
C ALA A 142 18.25 -1.47 -1.10
N ALA A 143 19.25 -1.39 -0.21
CA ALA A 143 20.65 -1.70 -0.53
C ALA A 143 20.79 -3.17 -0.91
N GLU A 144 20.19 -4.07 -0.13
CA GLU A 144 20.25 -5.51 -0.37
C GLU A 144 19.56 -5.91 -1.68
N ILE A 145 18.40 -5.31 -1.99
CA ILE A 145 17.74 -5.52 -3.29
C ILE A 145 18.67 -5.13 -4.44
N ARG A 146 19.32 -3.96 -4.37
CA ARG A 146 20.26 -3.51 -5.41
C ARG A 146 21.44 -4.44 -5.54
N ARG A 147 22.02 -4.90 -4.41
CA ARG A 147 23.14 -5.84 -4.38
C ARG A 147 22.77 -7.15 -5.06
N THR A 148 21.65 -7.76 -4.65
CA THR A 148 21.16 -9.02 -5.21
C THR A 148 20.88 -8.93 -6.71
N VAL A 149 20.22 -7.85 -7.15
CA VAL A 149 19.92 -7.61 -8.58
C VAL A 149 21.21 -7.51 -9.41
N ALA A 150 22.24 -6.82 -8.90
CA ALA A 150 23.52 -6.67 -9.58
C ALA A 150 24.30 -7.99 -9.63
N GLU A 151 24.39 -8.72 -8.53
CA GLU A 151 25.08 -10.02 -8.42
C GLU A 151 24.51 -11.06 -9.39
N HIS A 152 23.19 -11.10 -9.52
CA HIS A 152 22.48 -12.01 -10.42
C HIS A 152 22.30 -11.47 -11.85
N LYS A 153 22.84 -10.28 -12.15
CA LYS A 153 22.77 -9.62 -13.46
C LYS A 153 21.34 -9.47 -13.98
N LEU A 154 20.38 -9.22 -13.07
CA LEU A 154 18.98 -9.01 -13.40
C LEU A 154 18.69 -7.51 -13.60
N LYS A 155 17.57 -7.24 -14.30
CA LYS A 155 16.96 -5.91 -14.27
C LYS A 155 16.01 -5.81 -13.05
N MET A 156 15.84 -4.60 -12.50
CA MET A 156 14.97 -4.38 -11.34
C MET A 156 13.55 -4.99 -11.48
N PRO A 157 12.86 -4.90 -12.63
CA PRO A 157 11.55 -5.55 -12.78
C PRO A 157 11.60 -7.08 -12.70
N GLN A 158 12.70 -7.71 -13.15
CA GLN A 158 12.86 -9.18 -13.13
C GLN A 158 13.04 -9.74 -11.70
N PHE A 159 13.38 -8.89 -10.75
CA PHE A 159 13.42 -9.20 -9.32
C PHE A 159 12.19 -8.64 -8.59
N GLY A 160 11.85 -7.38 -8.82
CA GLY A 160 10.86 -6.67 -8.02
C GLY A 160 9.42 -7.14 -8.26
N ILE A 161 9.05 -7.54 -9.50
CA ILE A 161 7.70 -8.04 -9.77
C ILE A 161 7.50 -9.42 -9.12
N PRO A 162 8.36 -10.43 -9.34
CA PRO A 162 8.19 -11.73 -8.71
C PRO A 162 8.28 -11.64 -7.16
N ALA A 163 9.12 -10.79 -6.59
CA ALA A 163 9.13 -10.57 -5.14
C ALA A 163 7.77 -10.07 -4.63
N ARG A 164 7.10 -9.13 -5.35
CA ARG A 164 5.76 -8.66 -5.01
C ARG A 164 4.71 -9.76 -5.13
N VAL A 165 4.77 -10.54 -6.19
CA VAL A 165 3.84 -11.65 -6.41
C VAL A 165 3.94 -12.67 -5.28
N LEU A 166 5.16 -13.06 -4.90
CA LEU A 166 5.38 -14.06 -3.84
C LEU A 166 5.01 -13.53 -2.44
N VAL A 167 5.34 -12.28 -2.13
CA VAL A 167 5.14 -11.73 -0.77
C VAL A 167 3.74 -11.17 -0.58
N PHE A 168 3.15 -10.56 -1.60
CA PHE A 168 1.90 -9.80 -1.49
C PHE A 168 0.77 -10.34 -2.38
N GLY A 169 1.02 -11.34 -3.23
CA GLY A 169 0.02 -11.88 -4.16
C GLY A 169 -0.39 -10.93 -5.29
N ARG A 170 0.41 -9.91 -5.59
CA ARG A 170 0.09 -8.89 -6.60
C ARG A 170 1.34 -8.35 -7.30
N THR A 171 1.20 -7.93 -8.55
CA THR A 171 2.32 -7.40 -9.35
C THR A 171 2.68 -5.96 -9.03
N GLN A 172 1.75 -5.20 -8.46
CA GLN A 172 1.91 -3.78 -8.15
C GLN A 172 1.70 -3.50 -6.66
N THR A 173 2.66 -2.78 -6.08
CA THR A 173 2.62 -2.26 -4.70
C THR A 173 3.28 -0.87 -4.67
N PRO A 174 3.28 -0.14 -3.56
CA PRO A 174 4.25 0.93 -3.32
C PRO A 174 5.69 0.44 -3.50
N ALA A 175 6.68 1.29 -3.27
CA ALA A 175 8.09 0.93 -3.34
C ALA A 175 8.36 -0.35 -2.54
N LEU A 176 9.02 -1.34 -3.17
CA LEU A 176 9.16 -2.70 -2.61
C LEU A 176 9.82 -2.67 -1.24
N GLU A 177 10.91 -1.92 -1.09
CA GLU A 177 11.62 -1.77 0.18
C GLU A 177 10.76 -1.13 1.26
N ALA A 178 9.82 -0.24 0.89
CA ALA A 178 8.93 0.40 1.84
C ALA A 178 7.86 -0.54 2.36
N VAL A 179 7.26 -1.36 1.49
CA VAL A 179 6.25 -2.35 1.90
C VAL A 179 6.87 -3.50 2.69
N LEU A 180 8.09 -3.95 2.33
CA LEU A 180 8.80 -4.99 3.06
C LEU A 180 9.16 -4.54 4.48
N ALA A 181 9.65 -3.31 4.63
CA ALA A 181 10.05 -2.76 5.94
C ALA A 181 8.87 -2.61 6.94
N LEU A 182 7.63 -2.63 6.47
CA LEU A 182 6.44 -2.60 7.32
C LEU A 182 5.98 -3.99 7.78
N MET A 183 6.53 -5.04 7.20
CA MET A 183 6.22 -6.42 7.57
C MET A 183 7.26 -6.98 8.55
N PRO A 184 6.88 -7.94 9.40
CA PRO A 184 7.86 -8.72 10.16
C PRO A 184 8.82 -9.43 9.19
N ARG A 185 10.12 -9.36 9.49
CA ARG A 185 11.19 -10.01 8.70
C ARG A 185 10.88 -11.47 8.40
N GLU A 186 10.53 -12.23 9.44
CA GLU A 186 10.27 -13.66 9.32
C GLU A 186 9.08 -13.98 8.41
N THR A 187 8.07 -13.14 8.41
CA THR A 187 6.92 -13.28 7.51
C THR A 187 7.34 -13.11 6.05
N VAL A 188 8.20 -12.13 5.76
CA VAL A 188 8.70 -11.91 4.40
C VAL A 188 9.55 -13.09 3.93
N ILE A 189 10.48 -13.56 4.76
CA ILE A 189 11.33 -14.73 4.47
C ILE A 189 10.46 -15.97 4.23
N HIS A 190 9.48 -16.21 5.11
CA HIS A 190 8.57 -17.35 4.98
C HIS A 190 7.78 -17.31 3.66
N ARG A 191 7.18 -16.17 3.33
CA ARG A 191 6.39 -16.00 2.09
C ARG A 191 7.22 -16.20 0.83
N LEU A 192 8.46 -15.66 0.81
CA LEU A 192 9.39 -15.89 -0.30
C LEU A 192 9.73 -17.38 -0.44
N ALA A 193 10.08 -18.06 0.66
CA ALA A 193 10.44 -19.47 0.65
C ALA A 193 9.27 -20.36 0.23
N ALA A 194 8.09 -20.16 0.82
CA ALA A 194 6.88 -20.91 0.51
C ALA A 194 6.47 -20.71 -0.96
N GLY A 195 6.44 -19.47 -1.44
CA GLY A 195 6.08 -19.17 -2.81
C GLY A 195 7.05 -19.74 -3.84
N LEU A 196 8.36 -19.76 -3.54
CA LEU A 196 9.36 -20.40 -4.39
C LEU A 196 9.27 -21.94 -4.41
N ALA A 197 8.76 -22.55 -3.35
CA ALA A 197 8.51 -23.99 -3.30
C ALA A 197 7.28 -24.40 -4.12
N HIS A 198 6.25 -23.55 -4.16
CA HIS A 198 5.02 -23.82 -4.95
C HIS A 198 5.16 -23.47 -6.44
N ALA A 199 6.15 -22.67 -6.79
CA ALA A 199 6.39 -22.29 -8.20
C ALA A 199 7.23 -23.33 -8.98
N LEU A 200 7.59 -24.44 -8.35
CA LEU A 200 8.29 -25.59 -8.99
C LEU A 200 7.29 -26.50 -9.67
#